data_70e8afcf55ad8b1f25e2bf8d57eb9ae2
#
_entry.id   70e8afcf55ad8b1f25e2bf8d57eb9ae2
#
_cell.length_a   1.000
_cell.length_b   1.000
_cell.length_c   1.000
_cell.angle_alpha   90.00
_cell.angle_beta   90.00
_cell.angle_gamma   90.00
#
_symmetry.space_group_name_H-M   'P 1'
#
loop_
_entity.id
_entity.type
_entity.pdbx_description
1 polymer ?
#
loop_
_entity_poly.entity_id
_entity_poly.type
_entity_poly.pdbx_seq_one_letter_code
_entity_poly.pdbx_strand_id
1 'polypeptide(L)'
;VSIELIISLGIYFAAMLLIGWYAFRKTTNINDYMLGGRGLGPFVTALSAGAADMSAWMLMGVPGAMFATGLSTLWLALGLTIGAYSNYLLLAPRLRAYTEVADDAITIPDFFDKRFRHSSSLLKIVSAVIIMIFFTLYTSSGMVSGGRLFESAFGADYKFGLFLTAGVVVLYTLFGGFLAVSLTDFVQGAIMFAALVLVPIVAFTQLGSVSTTIDSINAVNPKLLDIFKGASVISIISYLAWGLGYYGQPHIIVRFMAIKEVKDLKPARRIGMSWMVISVVGSLLTGIIGVAYSHHFGVSVKDPETIFIIFSKILFHPLITGFLLSAILAAIMSSISSQLLVTASAITEDLYRTFFRREASDKELVMTGRLSVLIVAVIAILLSMNPNSTILDLVGYAWAGFGSAIGPALLLSLYWKRMNEWGALAAMITGAAAVLIWITTGLAASTGVYEIIPGFFLSLIAGIAVSLLTKKPADASYQLFSRMEALLKNKK
;
A
#
# COMPACT_ATOMS: atom_id res chain seq x y z
N VAL A 1 18.27 -0.67 26.30
CA VAL A 1 17.18 -1.50 25.78
C VAL A 1 16.89 -2.58 26.81
N SER A 2 15.63 -2.69 27.28
CA SER A 2 15.27 -3.71 28.26
C SER A 2 15.20 -5.11 27.61
N ILE A 3 15.44 -6.15 28.41
CA ILE A 3 15.44 -7.53 27.90
C ILE A 3 14.03 -7.96 27.43
N GLU A 4 12.98 -7.47 28.11
CA GLU A 4 11.58 -7.74 27.79
C GLU A 4 11.21 -7.23 26.39
N LEU A 5 11.76 -6.08 26.00
CA LEU A 5 11.55 -5.47 24.70
C LEU A 5 12.24 -6.30 23.60
N ILE A 6 13.47 -6.77 23.86
CA ILE A 6 14.19 -7.67 22.95
C ILE A 6 13.43 -8.99 22.77
N ILE A 7 12.88 -9.54 23.86
CA ILE A 7 12.09 -10.78 23.84
C ILE A 7 10.85 -10.60 22.95
N SER A 8 10.09 -9.51 23.13
CA SER A 8 8.87 -9.25 22.32
C SER A 8 9.18 -9.15 20.84
N LEU A 9 10.23 -8.41 20.47
CA LEU A 9 10.68 -8.29 19.08
C LEU A 9 11.19 -9.61 18.53
N GLY A 10 11.94 -10.36 19.35
CA GLY A 10 12.43 -11.70 18.97
C GLY A 10 11.30 -12.67 18.69
N ILE A 11 10.25 -12.68 19.50
CA ILE A 11 9.03 -13.49 19.28
C ILE A 11 8.36 -13.07 17.97
N TYR A 12 8.21 -11.77 17.72
CA TYR A 12 7.61 -11.29 16.48
C TYR A 12 8.39 -11.75 15.23
N PHE A 13 9.72 -11.53 15.21
CA PHE A 13 10.55 -11.94 14.08
C PHE A 13 10.54 -13.47 13.88
N ALA A 14 10.63 -14.23 14.97
CA ALA A 14 10.56 -15.69 14.92
C ALA A 14 9.22 -16.16 14.33
N ALA A 15 8.10 -15.55 14.73
CA ALA A 15 6.78 -15.86 14.18
C ALA A 15 6.72 -15.60 12.66
N MET A 16 7.24 -14.48 12.19
CA MET A 16 7.28 -14.16 10.76
C MET A 16 8.10 -15.16 9.96
N LEU A 17 9.27 -15.53 10.45
CA LEU A 17 10.13 -16.54 9.80
C LEU A 17 9.51 -17.96 9.80
N LEU A 18 8.82 -18.34 10.88
CA LEU A 18 8.10 -19.63 10.96
C LEU A 18 6.93 -19.69 9.97
N ILE A 19 6.16 -18.60 9.82
CA ILE A 19 5.11 -18.53 8.81
C ILE A 19 5.72 -18.61 7.40
N GLY A 20 6.81 -17.90 7.16
CA GLY A 20 7.55 -17.98 5.89
C GLY A 20 8.01 -19.39 5.56
N TRP A 21 8.56 -20.09 6.52
CA TRP A 21 8.97 -21.49 6.36
C TRP A 21 7.81 -22.46 6.13
N TYR A 22 6.69 -22.26 6.85
CA TYR A 22 5.47 -23.04 6.61
C TYR A 22 4.96 -22.85 5.17
N ALA A 23 4.88 -21.61 4.71
CA ALA A 23 4.42 -21.28 3.36
C ALA A 23 5.38 -21.82 2.27
N PHE A 24 6.69 -21.78 2.53
CA PHE A 24 7.70 -22.36 1.63
C PHE A 24 7.43 -23.83 1.33
N ARG A 25 7.05 -24.61 2.34
CA ARG A 25 6.70 -26.04 2.17
C ARG A 25 5.42 -26.28 1.35
N LYS A 26 4.56 -25.27 1.25
CA LYS A 26 3.27 -25.33 0.53
C LYS A 26 3.36 -24.82 -0.90
N THR A 27 4.40 -24.05 -1.23
CA THR A 27 4.58 -23.41 -2.55
C THR A 27 5.25 -24.39 -3.49
N THR A 28 4.52 -24.87 -4.50
CA THR A 28 4.98 -25.94 -5.41
C THR A 28 5.20 -25.46 -6.84
N ASN A 29 4.51 -24.42 -7.28
CA ASN A 29 4.54 -23.90 -8.64
C ASN A 29 4.51 -22.36 -8.67
N ILE A 30 4.63 -21.79 -9.86
CA ILE A 30 4.68 -20.33 -10.03
C ILE A 30 3.36 -19.64 -9.63
N ASN A 31 2.24 -20.28 -9.85
CA ASN A 31 0.91 -19.76 -9.51
C ASN A 31 0.73 -19.66 -7.97
N ASP A 32 1.20 -20.69 -7.26
CA ASP A 32 1.24 -20.66 -5.78
C ASP A 32 2.17 -19.55 -5.29
N TYR A 33 3.34 -19.40 -5.93
CA TYR A 33 4.32 -18.40 -5.53
C TYR A 33 3.84 -16.97 -5.74
N MET A 34 3.12 -16.68 -6.85
CA MET A 34 2.72 -15.33 -7.23
C MET A 34 1.31 -14.92 -6.79
N LEU A 35 0.37 -15.87 -6.63
CA LEU A 35 -1.04 -15.59 -6.36
C LEU A 35 -1.69 -16.52 -5.31
N GLY A 36 -0.91 -17.42 -4.70
CA GLY A 36 -1.42 -18.37 -3.70
C GLY A 36 -2.49 -19.31 -4.23
N GLY A 37 -2.45 -19.65 -5.53
CA GLY A 37 -3.41 -20.55 -6.17
C GLY A 37 -4.86 -20.05 -6.18
N ARG A 38 -5.10 -18.75 -5.97
CA ARG A 38 -6.44 -18.12 -5.80
C ARG A 38 -7.26 -18.75 -4.68
N GLY A 39 -6.61 -19.12 -3.58
CA GLY A 39 -7.23 -19.82 -2.45
C GLY A 39 -7.61 -18.93 -1.26
N LEU A 40 -7.47 -17.60 -1.36
CA LEU A 40 -7.70 -16.71 -0.22
C LEU A 40 -9.18 -16.61 0.14
N GLY A 41 -9.48 -16.89 1.41
CA GLY A 41 -10.80 -16.61 1.98
C GLY A 41 -11.00 -15.10 2.26
N PRO A 42 -12.24 -14.68 2.51
CA PRO A 42 -12.58 -13.26 2.66
C PRO A 42 -11.84 -12.58 3.82
N PHE A 43 -11.60 -13.28 4.90
CA PHE A 43 -10.95 -12.73 6.09
C PHE A 43 -9.45 -12.45 5.84
N VAL A 44 -8.75 -13.44 5.27
CA VAL A 44 -7.32 -13.28 4.92
C VAL A 44 -7.16 -12.23 3.82
N THR A 45 -8.03 -12.23 2.81
CA THR A 45 -8.01 -11.21 1.74
C THR A 45 -8.17 -9.80 2.32
N ALA A 46 -9.12 -9.60 3.25
CA ALA A 46 -9.40 -8.30 3.84
C ALA A 46 -8.21 -7.76 4.65
N LEU A 47 -7.67 -8.59 5.56
CA LEU A 47 -6.55 -8.18 6.40
C LEU A 47 -5.25 -8.06 5.62
N SER A 48 -4.99 -8.96 4.66
CA SER A 48 -3.81 -8.87 3.82
C SER A 48 -3.86 -7.62 2.90
N ALA A 49 -5.03 -7.31 2.32
CA ALA A 49 -5.19 -6.07 1.55
C ALA A 49 -4.98 -4.83 2.44
N GLY A 50 -5.55 -4.80 3.64
CA GLY A 50 -5.39 -3.72 4.58
C GLY A 50 -3.97 -3.58 5.12
N ALA A 51 -3.34 -4.67 5.54
CA ALA A 51 -1.97 -4.64 6.06
C ALA A 51 -0.93 -4.31 4.98
N ALA A 52 -1.15 -4.75 3.72
CA ALA A 52 -0.30 -4.39 2.60
C ALA A 52 -0.41 -2.90 2.22
N ASP A 53 -1.61 -2.33 2.36
CA ASP A 53 -1.90 -0.92 2.13
C ASP A 53 -1.32 -0.02 3.22
N MET A 54 -1.64 -0.34 4.48
CA MET A 54 -1.30 0.47 5.64
C MET A 54 0.12 0.21 6.13
N SER A 55 1.08 0.82 5.46
CA SER A 55 2.50 0.79 5.82
C SER A 55 2.82 1.66 7.05
N ALA A 56 4.07 2.00 7.24
CA ALA A 56 4.50 2.93 8.29
C ALA A 56 3.72 4.26 8.30
N TRP A 57 3.14 4.67 7.17
CA TRP A 57 2.37 5.91 7.11
C TRP A 57 1.16 5.91 8.06
N MET A 58 0.57 4.74 8.37
CA MET A 58 -0.56 4.63 9.29
C MET A 58 -0.17 4.82 10.76
N LEU A 59 0.99 4.32 11.18
CA LEU A 59 1.44 4.40 12.58
C LEU A 59 2.39 5.57 12.86
N MET A 60 2.99 6.15 11.82
CA MET A 60 3.94 7.24 11.93
C MET A 60 3.48 8.48 11.13
N GLY A 61 3.24 8.35 9.83
CA GLY A 61 2.91 9.47 8.94
C GLY A 61 1.61 10.18 9.30
N VAL A 62 0.48 9.46 9.42
CA VAL A 62 -0.82 10.06 9.75
C VAL A 62 -0.87 10.62 11.18
N PRO A 63 -0.40 9.91 12.22
CA PRO A 63 -0.29 10.52 13.55
C PRO A 63 0.60 11.76 13.56
N GLY A 64 1.72 11.72 12.82
CA GLY A 64 2.63 12.87 12.68
C GLY A 64 1.96 14.05 11.98
N ALA A 65 1.27 13.82 10.86
CA ALA A 65 0.51 14.86 10.17
C ALA A 65 -0.58 15.45 11.06
N MET A 66 -1.33 14.61 11.78
CA MET A 66 -2.38 15.04 12.71
C MET A 66 -1.80 15.84 13.89
N PHE A 67 -0.63 15.44 14.40
CA PHE A 67 0.09 16.17 15.45
C PHE A 67 0.50 17.58 14.95
N ALA A 68 1.00 17.67 13.71
CA ALA A 68 1.51 18.92 13.15
C ALA A 68 0.41 19.87 12.65
N THR A 69 -0.65 19.34 12.01
CA THR A 69 -1.65 20.14 11.30
C THR A 69 -3.08 20.03 11.89
N GLY A 70 -3.27 19.20 12.91
CA GLY A 70 -4.54 19.03 13.60
C GLY A 70 -5.64 18.41 12.73
N LEU A 71 -6.90 18.82 12.99
CA LEU A 71 -8.09 18.24 12.37
C LEU A 71 -8.17 18.40 10.86
N SER A 72 -7.36 19.27 10.23
CA SER A 72 -7.28 19.34 8.77
C SER A 72 -6.81 18.03 8.12
N THR A 73 -6.07 17.18 8.84
CA THR A 73 -5.68 15.81 8.40
C THR A 73 -6.88 14.89 8.18
N LEU A 74 -8.05 15.19 8.74
CA LEU A 74 -9.28 14.41 8.51
C LEU A 74 -9.66 14.33 7.03
N TRP A 75 -9.32 15.31 6.22
CA TRP A 75 -9.58 15.30 4.77
C TRP A 75 -8.79 14.20 4.07
N LEU A 76 -7.55 13.94 4.48
CA LEU A 76 -6.74 12.82 4.00
C LEU A 76 -7.39 11.47 4.37
N ALA A 77 -7.76 11.30 5.64
CA ALA A 77 -8.40 10.10 6.13
C ALA A 77 -9.73 9.81 5.43
N LEU A 78 -10.53 10.85 5.18
CA LEU A 78 -11.80 10.75 4.45
C LEU A 78 -11.56 10.32 3.00
N GLY A 79 -10.60 10.95 2.31
CA GLY A 79 -10.23 10.61 0.94
C GLY A 79 -9.81 9.15 0.81
N LEU A 80 -8.91 8.70 1.69
CA LEU A 80 -8.44 7.31 1.73
C LEU A 80 -9.59 6.33 2.01
N THR A 81 -10.46 6.62 2.97
CA THR A 81 -11.60 5.75 3.33
C THR A 81 -12.59 5.62 2.17
N ILE A 82 -12.95 6.73 1.52
CA ILE A 82 -13.83 6.73 0.34
C ILE A 82 -13.16 5.97 -0.82
N GLY A 83 -11.87 6.20 -1.05
CA GLY A 83 -11.11 5.54 -2.09
C GLY A 83 -11.08 4.02 -1.91
N ALA A 84 -10.74 3.55 -0.72
CA ALA A 84 -10.73 2.12 -0.40
C ALA A 84 -12.11 1.48 -0.54
N TYR A 85 -13.16 2.13 -0.02
CA TYR A 85 -14.53 1.62 -0.14
C TYR A 85 -14.98 1.52 -1.59
N SER A 86 -14.74 2.57 -2.37
CA SER A 86 -15.09 2.58 -3.80
C SER A 86 -14.28 1.57 -4.61
N ASN A 87 -13.02 1.33 -4.24
CA ASN A 87 -12.18 0.29 -4.85
C ASN A 87 -12.78 -1.12 -4.65
N TYR A 88 -13.24 -1.45 -3.43
CA TYR A 88 -13.96 -2.69 -3.17
C TYR A 88 -15.30 -2.79 -3.91
N LEU A 89 -15.99 -1.68 -4.16
CA LEU A 89 -17.29 -1.69 -4.85
C LEU A 89 -17.15 -1.74 -6.35
N LEU A 90 -16.27 -0.91 -6.89
CA LEU A 90 -16.20 -0.66 -8.33
C LEU A 90 -15.17 -1.56 -9.00
N LEU A 91 -13.94 -1.62 -8.48
CA LEU A 91 -12.86 -2.31 -9.15
C LEU A 91 -12.84 -3.81 -8.84
N ALA A 92 -12.88 -4.19 -7.57
CA ALA A 92 -12.62 -5.55 -7.13
C ALA A 92 -13.51 -6.61 -7.79
N PRO A 93 -14.87 -6.47 -7.86
CA PRO A 93 -15.71 -7.48 -8.47
C PRO A 93 -15.47 -7.65 -9.96
N ARG A 94 -15.29 -6.53 -10.67
CA ARG A 94 -15.05 -6.56 -12.13
C ARG A 94 -13.68 -7.13 -12.45
N LEU A 95 -12.65 -6.74 -11.71
CA LEU A 95 -11.30 -7.25 -11.92
C LEU A 95 -11.25 -8.76 -11.63
N ARG A 96 -11.83 -9.23 -10.49
CA ARG A 96 -11.84 -10.65 -10.16
C ARG A 96 -12.58 -11.48 -11.22
N ALA A 97 -13.74 -11.02 -11.66
CA ALA A 97 -14.49 -11.69 -12.73
C ALA A 97 -13.74 -11.66 -14.06
N TYR A 98 -13.11 -10.51 -14.39
CA TYR A 98 -12.40 -10.38 -15.67
C TYR A 98 -11.16 -11.27 -15.72
N THR A 99 -10.37 -11.32 -14.65
CA THR A 99 -9.18 -12.19 -14.60
C THR A 99 -9.53 -13.67 -14.72
N GLU A 100 -10.71 -14.08 -14.23
CA GLU A 100 -11.23 -15.45 -14.39
C GLU A 100 -11.54 -15.78 -15.85
N VAL A 101 -12.23 -14.89 -16.58
CA VAL A 101 -12.61 -15.12 -18.00
C VAL A 101 -11.47 -14.82 -18.97
N ALA A 102 -10.44 -14.11 -18.56
CA ALA A 102 -9.25 -13.77 -19.34
C ALA A 102 -8.10 -14.73 -19.04
N ASP A 103 -8.32 -16.02 -19.25
CA ASP A 103 -7.34 -17.09 -19.15
C ASP A 103 -6.53 -17.04 -17.85
N ASP A 104 -7.20 -16.82 -16.72
CA ASP A 104 -6.62 -16.77 -15.36
C ASP A 104 -5.41 -15.82 -15.23
N ALA A 105 -5.55 -14.57 -15.65
CA ALA A 105 -4.48 -13.58 -15.51
C ALA A 105 -3.99 -13.46 -14.06
N ILE A 106 -2.67 -13.63 -13.84
CA ILE A 106 -2.07 -13.69 -12.49
C ILE A 106 -1.40 -12.38 -12.05
N THR A 107 -1.10 -11.49 -12.99
CA THR A 107 -0.53 -10.16 -12.72
C THR A 107 -1.39 -9.06 -13.36
N ILE A 108 -1.19 -7.81 -12.95
CA ILE A 108 -1.84 -6.66 -13.58
C ILE A 108 -1.36 -6.45 -15.02
N PRO A 109 -0.04 -6.54 -15.33
CA PRO A 109 0.42 -6.53 -16.72
C PRO A 109 -0.19 -7.65 -17.58
N ASP A 110 -0.27 -8.87 -17.04
CA ASP A 110 -0.89 -10.00 -17.73
C ASP A 110 -2.40 -9.79 -17.97
N PHE A 111 -3.10 -9.15 -17.03
CA PHE A 111 -4.49 -8.74 -17.22
C PHE A 111 -4.64 -7.80 -18.41
N PHE A 112 -3.80 -6.76 -18.54
CA PHE A 112 -3.89 -5.84 -19.67
C PHE A 112 -3.60 -6.52 -21.00
N ASP A 113 -2.59 -7.39 -21.06
CA ASP A 113 -2.25 -8.16 -22.25
C ASP A 113 -3.43 -9.05 -22.72
N LYS A 114 -3.98 -9.83 -21.80
CA LYS A 114 -5.11 -10.73 -22.08
C LYS A 114 -6.41 -9.98 -22.36
N ARG A 115 -6.63 -8.82 -21.73
CA ARG A 115 -7.81 -7.97 -21.94
C ARG A 115 -7.92 -7.50 -23.37
N PHE A 116 -6.82 -7.09 -23.98
CA PHE A 116 -6.82 -6.51 -25.31
C PHE A 116 -6.44 -7.51 -26.41
N ARG A 117 -5.84 -8.64 -26.04
CA ARG A 117 -5.42 -9.72 -26.95
C ARG A 117 -4.62 -9.20 -28.15
N HIS A 118 -3.74 -8.25 -27.91
CA HIS A 118 -2.88 -7.68 -28.93
C HIS A 118 -1.62 -8.52 -29.15
N SER A 119 -1.09 -8.51 -30.37
CA SER A 119 0.10 -9.27 -30.75
C SER A 119 1.41 -8.72 -30.19
N SER A 120 1.43 -7.46 -29.77
CA SER A 120 2.63 -6.82 -29.17
C SER A 120 2.50 -6.83 -27.66
N SER A 121 3.46 -7.38 -26.95
CA SER A 121 3.50 -7.37 -25.47
C SER A 121 3.85 -5.99 -24.88
N LEU A 122 3.60 -4.90 -25.61
CA LEU A 122 4.01 -3.54 -25.22
C LEU A 122 3.31 -3.07 -23.93
N LEU A 123 2.00 -3.35 -23.79
CA LEU A 123 1.26 -3.05 -22.56
C LEU A 123 1.86 -3.77 -21.35
N LYS A 124 2.24 -5.03 -21.54
CA LYS A 124 2.87 -5.86 -20.52
C LYS A 124 4.21 -5.28 -20.08
N ILE A 125 5.05 -4.85 -21.03
CA ILE A 125 6.33 -4.19 -20.76
C ILE A 125 6.13 -2.89 -19.99
N VAL A 126 5.30 -1.99 -20.51
CA VAL A 126 5.13 -0.65 -19.95
C VAL A 126 4.55 -0.73 -18.54
N SER A 127 3.52 -1.56 -18.32
CA SER A 127 2.97 -1.74 -16.98
C SER A 127 3.95 -2.40 -16.00
N ALA A 128 4.75 -3.39 -16.45
CA ALA A 128 5.79 -4.00 -15.62
C ALA A 128 6.89 -2.99 -15.25
N VAL A 129 7.34 -2.16 -16.19
CA VAL A 129 8.33 -1.10 -15.93
C VAL A 129 7.82 -0.07 -14.94
N ILE A 130 6.56 0.36 -15.08
CA ILE A 130 5.90 1.27 -14.12
C ILE A 130 5.87 0.65 -12.72
N ILE A 131 5.49 -0.63 -12.61
CA ILE A 131 5.49 -1.38 -11.35
C ILE A 131 6.90 -1.40 -10.73
N MET A 132 7.92 -1.73 -11.53
CA MET A 132 9.30 -1.78 -11.04
C MET A 132 9.77 -0.43 -10.49
N ILE A 133 9.54 0.67 -11.22
CA ILE A 133 9.99 2.00 -10.82
C ILE A 133 9.31 2.43 -9.52
N PHE A 134 8.00 2.47 -9.50
CA PHE A 134 7.27 3.03 -8.36
C PHE A 134 7.30 2.12 -7.12
N PHE A 135 7.33 0.80 -7.27
CA PHE A 135 7.51 -0.07 -6.11
C PHE A 135 8.91 -0.07 -5.55
N THR A 136 9.93 0.11 -6.37
CA THR A 136 11.29 0.30 -5.83
C THR A 136 11.36 1.54 -4.96
N LEU A 137 10.76 2.66 -5.40
CA LEU A 137 10.64 3.88 -4.61
C LEU A 137 9.78 3.68 -3.36
N TYR A 138 8.64 2.99 -3.47
CA TYR A 138 7.77 2.75 -2.32
C TYR A 138 8.44 1.81 -1.30
N THR A 139 9.08 0.75 -1.76
CA THR A 139 9.85 -0.17 -0.90
C THR A 139 10.96 0.57 -0.15
N SER A 140 11.63 1.52 -0.80
CA SER A 140 12.66 2.33 -0.13
C SER A 140 12.07 3.16 1.02
N SER A 141 10.86 3.70 0.89
CA SER A 141 10.20 4.43 1.98
C SER A 141 9.95 3.56 3.21
N GLY A 142 9.56 2.31 2.99
CA GLY A 142 9.41 1.32 4.07
C GLY A 142 10.73 1.00 4.76
N MET A 143 11.82 0.88 4.01
CA MET A 143 13.16 0.66 4.56
C MET A 143 13.66 1.87 5.35
N VAL A 144 13.41 3.11 4.88
CA VAL A 144 13.66 4.34 5.64
C VAL A 144 12.91 4.31 6.96
N SER A 145 11.64 3.91 6.94
CA SER A 145 10.82 3.80 8.15
C SER A 145 11.40 2.82 9.16
N GLY A 146 11.92 1.68 8.69
CA GLY A 146 12.61 0.70 9.52
C GLY A 146 13.87 1.28 10.18
N GLY A 147 14.70 1.99 9.42
CA GLY A 147 15.87 2.68 9.95
C GLY A 147 15.51 3.70 11.04
N ARG A 148 14.54 4.59 10.77
CA ARG A 148 14.04 5.59 11.73
C ARG A 148 13.42 4.99 12.98
N LEU A 149 12.70 3.87 12.83
CA LEU A 149 12.15 3.16 13.98
C LEU A 149 13.25 2.73 14.95
N PHE A 150 14.29 2.06 14.47
CA PHE A 150 15.40 1.59 15.32
C PHE A 150 16.19 2.74 15.93
N GLU A 151 16.42 3.81 15.19
CA GLU A 151 17.06 5.02 15.68
C GLU A 151 16.23 5.68 16.79
N SER A 152 14.94 5.92 16.58
CA SER A 152 14.06 6.63 17.52
C SER A 152 13.67 5.78 18.74
N ALA A 153 13.42 4.47 18.53
CA ALA A 153 12.98 3.59 19.61
C ALA A 153 14.13 3.10 20.48
N PHE A 154 15.29 2.80 19.88
CA PHE A 154 16.39 2.12 20.56
C PHE A 154 17.68 2.94 20.65
N GLY A 155 17.77 4.10 19.99
CA GLY A 155 19.02 4.85 19.84
C GLY A 155 20.07 4.07 19.03
N ALA A 156 19.63 3.11 18.22
CA ALA A 156 20.51 2.32 17.37
C ALA A 156 20.93 3.11 16.11
N ASP A 157 21.98 2.66 15.47
CA ASP A 157 22.37 3.23 14.17
C ASP A 157 21.26 3.02 13.13
N TYR A 158 20.99 4.06 12.34
CA TYR A 158 19.98 4.04 11.30
C TYR A 158 20.15 2.88 10.32
N LYS A 159 21.39 2.66 9.86
CA LYS A 159 21.73 1.60 8.90
C LYS A 159 21.52 0.22 9.48
N PHE A 160 21.82 0.04 10.78
CA PHE A 160 21.53 -1.22 11.48
C PHE A 160 20.03 -1.55 11.41
N GLY A 161 19.14 -0.60 11.73
CA GLY A 161 17.70 -0.77 11.67
C GLY A 161 17.20 -1.05 10.23
N LEU A 162 17.76 -0.32 9.26
CA LEU A 162 17.48 -0.51 7.84
C LEU A 162 17.82 -1.93 7.39
N PHE A 163 19.05 -2.40 7.64
CA PHE A 163 19.51 -3.73 7.21
C PHE A 163 18.79 -4.86 7.96
N LEU A 164 18.49 -4.69 9.24
CA LEU A 164 17.75 -5.69 10.01
C LEU A 164 16.32 -5.85 9.47
N THR A 165 15.61 -4.75 9.28
CA THR A 165 14.25 -4.76 8.73
C THR A 165 14.24 -5.37 7.32
N ALA A 166 15.12 -4.91 6.44
CA ALA A 166 15.24 -5.43 5.09
C ALA A 166 15.60 -6.93 5.07
N GLY A 167 16.56 -7.35 5.90
CA GLY A 167 17.00 -8.75 5.98
C GLY A 167 15.87 -9.70 6.35
N VAL A 168 15.11 -9.39 7.39
CA VAL A 168 13.99 -10.25 7.82
C VAL A 168 12.89 -10.31 6.78
N VAL A 169 12.47 -9.16 6.23
CA VAL A 169 11.38 -9.14 5.25
C VAL A 169 11.76 -9.85 3.95
N VAL A 170 12.99 -9.67 3.49
CA VAL A 170 13.49 -10.34 2.29
C VAL A 170 13.53 -11.84 2.49
N LEU A 171 14.00 -12.33 3.64
CA LEU A 171 14.10 -13.77 3.92
C LEU A 171 12.75 -14.48 3.81
N TYR A 172 11.71 -14.02 4.52
CA TYR A 172 10.43 -14.74 4.45
C TYR A 172 9.70 -14.55 3.11
N THR A 173 9.87 -13.40 2.45
CA THR A 173 9.28 -13.14 1.12
C THR A 173 9.94 -14.03 0.06
N LEU A 174 11.27 -14.11 0.08
CA LEU A 174 12.06 -14.87 -0.87
C LEU A 174 11.66 -16.35 -0.91
N PHE A 175 11.46 -16.94 0.25
CA PHE A 175 11.18 -18.36 0.36
C PHE A 175 9.69 -18.70 0.22
N GLY A 176 8.82 -17.97 0.87
CA GLY A 176 7.42 -18.34 1.01
C GLY A 176 6.44 -17.76 -0.02
N GLY A 177 6.84 -16.80 -0.84
CA GLY A 177 6.00 -16.18 -1.87
C GLY A 177 4.71 -15.57 -1.34
N PHE A 178 3.66 -15.55 -2.18
CA PHE A 178 2.38 -14.89 -1.88
C PHE A 178 1.64 -15.47 -0.68
N LEU A 179 1.73 -16.79 -0.47
CA LEU A 179 1.10 -17.42 0.69
C LEU A 179 1.75 -16.94 1.99
N ALA A 180 3.09 -16.86 2.04
CA ALA A 180 3.80 -16.32 3.20
C ALA A 180 3.39 -14.88 3.46
N VAL A 181 3.43 -14.04 2.44
CA VAL A 181 3.04 -12.63 2.52
C VAL A 181 1.61 -12.49 3.05
N SER A 182 0.66 -13.23 2.50
CA SER A 182 -0.75 -13.14 2.92
C SER A 182 -1.00 -13.61 4.36
N LEU A 183 -0.30 -14.64 4.82
CA LEU A 183 -0.42 -15.14 6.19
C LEU A 183 0.31 -14.24 7.20
N THR A 184 1.49 -13.71 6.85
CA THR A 184 2.16 -12.72 7.69
C THR A 184 1.34 -11.44 7.77
N ASP A 185 0.81 -10.94 6.65
CA ASP A 185 -0.07 -9.76 6.61
C ASP A 185 -1.29 -9.91 7.52
N PHE A 186 -1.88 -11.12 7.58
CA PHE A 186 -3.01 -11.40 8.46
C PHE A 186 -2.64 -11.18 9.94
N VAL A 187 -1.52 -11.75 10.38
CA VAL A 187 -1.02 -11.58 11.76
C VAL A 187 -0.61 -10.13 12.01
N GLN A 188 0.10 -9.53 11.07
CA GLN A 188 0.57 -8.16 11.13
C GLN A 188 -0.59 -7.16 11.20
N GLY A 189 -1.63 -7.38 10.39
CA GLY A 189 -2.85 -6.57 10.43
C GLY A 189 -3.58 -6.64 11.77
N ALA A 190 -3.61 -7.82 12.40
CA ALA A 190 -4.19 -7.96 13.74
C ALA A 190 -3.37 -7.22 14.82
N ILE A 191 -2.04 -7.29 14.75
CA ILE A 191 -1.14 -6.58 15.66
C ILE A 191 -1.29 -5.06 15.49
N MET A 192 -1.32 -4.56 14.25
CA MET A 192 -1.51 -3.14 13.93
C MET A 192 -2.84 -2.62 14.48
N PHE A 193 -3.91 -3.38 14.28
CA PHE A 193 -5.24 -3.03 14.79
C PHE A 193 -5.25 -2.87 16.30
N ALA A 194 -4.72 -3.87 17.02
CA ALA A 194 -4.66 -3.83 18.49
C ALA A 194 -3.84 -2.62 18.97
N ALA A 195 -2.71 -2.32 18.35
CA ALA A 195 -1.85 -1.21 18.71
C ALA A 195 -2.52 0.15 18.47
N LEU A 196 -3.16 0.35 17.30
CA LEU A 196 -3.86 1.58 16.95
C LEU A 196 -5.11 1.84 17.80
N VAL A 197 -5.71 0.82 18.37
CA VAL A 197 -6.82 0.97 19.33
C VAL A 197 -6.27 1.27 20.74
N LEU A 198 -5.27 0.52 21.17
CA LEU A 198 -4.80 0.57 22.55
C LEU A 198 -4.06 1.87 22.90
N VAL A 199 -3.16 2.32 22.01
CA VAL A 199 -2.28 3.46 22.29
C VAL A 199 -3.05 4.77 22.53
N PRO A 200 -3.97 5.21 21.67
CA PRO A 200 -4.70 6.44 21.90
C PRO A 200 -5.65 6.36 23.12
N ILE A 201 -6.23 5.18 23.41
CA ILE A 201 -7.09 4.98 24.56
C ILE A 201 -6.28 5.21 25.85
N VAL A 202 -5.13 4.57 25.97
CA VAL A 202 -4.29 4.71 27.17
C VAL A 202 -3.76 6.13 27.32
N ALA A 203 -3.33 6.75 26.21
CA ALA A 203 -2.89 8.16 26.25
C ALA A 203 -4.01 9.10 26.70
N PHE A 204 -5.24 8.89 26.20
CA PHE A 204 -6.40 9.69 26.60
C PHE A 204 -6.77 9.51 28.08
N THR A 205 -6.72 8.27 28.59
CA THR A 205 -7.03 8.01 30.01
C THR A 205 -6.07 8.73 30.97
N GLN A 206 -4.81 8.96 30.57
CA GLN A 206 -3.84 9.75 31.34
C GLN A 206 -4.20 11.24 31.40
N LEU A 207 -4.82 11.79 30.35
CA LEU A 207 -5.32 13.18 30.34
C LEU A 207 -6.58 13.35 31.19
N GLY A 208 -7.31 12.29 31.48
CA GLY A 208 -8.43 12.22 32.40
C GLY A 208 -9.76 12.72 31.86
N SER A 209 -9.81 13.71 30.96
CA SER A 209 -11.07 14.25 30.43
C SER A 209 -10.93 14.86 29.02
N VAL A 210 -12.06 14.93 28.34
CA VAL A 210 -12.18 15.63 27.04
C VAL A 210 -11.87 17.12 27.19
N SER A 211 -12.33 17.76 28.27
CA SER A 211 -12.05 19.17 28.55
C SER A 211 -10.55 19.43 28.65
N THR A 212 -9.83 18.67 29.49
CA THR A 212 -8.38 18.79 29.63
C THR A 212 -7.66 18.61 28.27
N THR A 213 -8.14 17.68 27.44
CA THR A 213 -7.57 17.45 26.13
C THR A 213 -7.77 18.67 25.22
N ILE A 214 -9.00 19.20 25.13
CA ILE A 214 -9.33 20.37 24.31
C ILE A 214 -8.59 21.61 24.79
N ASP A 215 -8.55 21.87 26.12
CA ASP A 215 -7.87 23.01 26.71
C ASP A 215 -6.37 22.97 26.42
N SER A 216 -5.75 21.79 26.52
CA SER A 216 -4.33 21.60 26.22
C SER A 216 -4.02 21.84 24.73
N ILE A 217 -4.88 21.39 23.81
CA ILE A 217 -4.70 21.65 22.37
C ILE A 217 -4.87 23.15 22.08
N ASN A 218 -5.89 23.80 22.67
CA ASN A 218 -6.13 25.23 22.52
C ASN A 218 -4.96 26.08 23.03
N ALA A 219 -4.32 25.65 24.12
CA ALA A 219 -3.14 26.31 24.67
C ALA A 219 -1.94 26.24 23.72
N VAL A 220 -1.80 25.15 22.93
CA VAL A 220 -0.78 25.05 21.89
C VAL A 220 -1.15 25.87 20.68
N ASN A 221 -2.30 25.62 20.07
CA ASN A 221 -2.80 26.32 18.91
C ASN A 221 -4.29 25.98 18.66
N PRO A 222 -5.22 26.94 18.88
CA PRO A 222 -6.65 26.67 18.67
C PRO A 222 -7.02 26.25 17.22
N LYS A 223 -6.17 26.59 16.24
CA LYS A 223 -6.41 26.24 14.83
C LYS A 223 -6.33 24.72 14.61
N LEU A 224 -5.65 23.98 15.48
CA LEU A 224 -5.54 22.51 15.37
C LEU A 224 -6.88 21.79 15.57
N LEU A 225 -7.86 22.45 16.23
CA LEU A 225 -9.22 21.93 16.41
C LEU A 225 -10.21 22.34 15.31
N ASP A 226 -9.75 23.07 14.29
CA ASP A 226 -10.59 23.51 13.20
C ASP A 226 -10.24 22.76 11.91
N ILE A 227 -11.20 22.04 11.36
CA ILE A 227 -11.03 21.21 10.16
C ILE A 227 -10.75 22.03 8.88
N PHE A 228 -11.12 23.33 8.90
CA PHE A 228 -10.96 24.23 7.77
C PHE A 228 -9.84 25.27 7.96
N LYS A 229 -9.57 25.66 9.19
CA LYS A 229 -8.53 26.67 9.48
C LYS A 229 -7.15 26.08 9.32
N GLY A 230 -6.40 26.63 8.38
CA GLY A 230 -5.06 26.16 8.01
C GLY A 230 -5.04 25.24 6.78
N ALA A 231 -6.22 24.87 6.25
CA ALA A 231 -6.35 24.16 5.00
C ALA A 231 -6.93 25.08 3.91
N SER A 232 -6.19 25.27 2.82
CA SER A 232 -6.76 25.91 1.62
C SER A 232 -7.70 24.93 0.90
N VAL A 233 -8.58 25.43 0.05
CA VAL A 233 -9.43 24.58 -0.79
C VAL A 233 -8.59 23.60 -1.62
N ILE A 234 -7.44 24.06 -2.10
CA ILE A 234 -6.49 23.22 -2.85
C ILE A 234 -5.95 22.10 -1.99
N SER A 235 -5.57 22.38 -0.73
CA SER A 235 -5.09 21.34 0.20
C SER A 235 -6.17 20.30 0.50
N ILE A 236 -7.42 20.74 0.70
CA ILE A 236 -8.55 19.82 0.95
C ILE A 236 -8.76 18.90 -0.25
N ILE A 237 -8.79 19.46 -1.46
CA ILE A 237 -8.92 18.67 -2.70
C ILE A 237 -7.74 17.71 -2.85
N SER A 238 -6.51 18.16 -2.56
CA SER A 238 -5.31 17.35 -2.61
C SER A 238 -5.34 16.19 -1.62
N TYR A 239 -5.81 16.41 -0.40
CA TYR A 239 -5.98 15.35 0.60
C TYR A 239 -7.07 14.35 0.20
N LEU A 240 -8.22 14.81 -0.29
CA LEU A 240 -9.29 13.93 -0.78
C LEU A 240 -8.83 13.09 -1.98
N ALA A 241 -7.99 13.66 -2.83
CA ALA A 241 -7.48 13.00 -4.03
C ALA A 241 -6.58 11.78 -3.74
N TRP A 242 -6.07 11.62 -2.51
CA TRP A 242 -5.36 10.39 -2.11
C TRP A 242 -6.21 9.14 -2.34
N GLY A 243 -7.54 9.25 -2.22
CA GLY A 243 -8.46 8.16 -2.51
C GLY A 243 -8.39 7.63 -3.94
N LEU A 244 -8.01 8.46 -4.92
CA LEU A 244 -7.85 8.04 -6.31
C LEU A 244 -6.73 7.01 -6.48
N GLY A 245 -5.75 7.02 -5.61
CA GLY A 245 -4.63 6.10 -5.64
C GLY A 245 -5.04 4.63 -5.52
N TYR A 246 -6.12 4.33 -4.79
CA TYR A 246 -6.58 2.95 -4.58
C TYR A 246 -6.86 2.18 -5.86
N TYR A 247 -7.30 2.86 -6.91
CA TYR A 247 -7.61 2.21 -8.19
C TYR A 247 -6.37 1.71 -8.94
N GLY A 248 -5.18 2.18 -8.56
CA GLY A 248 -3.94 1.85 -9.25
C GLY A 248 -2.91 1.08 -8.44
N GLN A 249 -3.16 0.71 -7.17
CA GLN A 249 -2.17 0.06 -6.29
C GLN A 249 -2.07 -1.46 -6.55
N PRO A 250 -1.07 -1.96 -7.27
CA PRO A 250 -1.02 -3.37 -7.64
C PRO A 250 -0.96 -4.31 -6.43
N HIS A 251 -0.26 -3.94 -5.36
CA HIS A 251 -0.13 -4.74 -4.14
C HIS A 251 -1.46 -4.90 -3.38
N ILE A 252 -2.40 -3.98 -3.51
CA ILE A 252 -3.75 -4.08 -2.94
C ILE A 252 -4.65 -4.91 -3.86
N ILE A 253 -4.72 -4.51 -5.14
CA ILE A 253 -5.67 -5.10 -6.11
C ILE A 253 -5.36 -6.57 -6.43
N VAL A 254 -4.10 -7.00 -6.32
CA VAL A 254 -3.74 -8.43 -6.50
C VAL A 254 -4.44 -9.34 -5.48
N ARG A 255 -4.78 -8.85 -4.28
CA ARG A 255 -5.56 -9.60 -3.29
C ARG A 255 -6.98 -9.85 -3.77
N PHE A 256 -7.56 -8.92 -4.51
CA PHE A 256 -8.87 -9.12 -5.15
C PHE A 256 -8.82 -10.15 -6.27
N MET A 257 -7.69 -10.23 -7.00
CA MET A 257 -7.47 -11.29 -7.99
C MET A 257 -7.27 -12.67 -7.32
N ALA A 258 -6.68 -12.71 -6.14
CA ALA A 258 -6.37 -13.92 -5.38
C ALA A 258 -7.54 -14.48 -4.55
N ILE A 259 -8.62 -13.73 -4.36
CA ILE A 259 -9.79 -14.19 -3.60
C ILE A 259 -10.48 -15.36 -4.33
N LYS A 260 -10.95 -16.34 -3.55
CA LYS A 260 -11.49 -17.58 -4.09
C LYS A 260 -12.66 -17.35 -5.04
N GLU A 261 -13.66 -16.58 -4.64
CA GLU A 261 -14.86 -16.33 -5.43
C GLU A 261 -15.28 -14.85 -5.39
N VAL A 262 -15.96 -14.38 -6.44
CA VAL A 262 -16.47 -12.98 -6.51
C VAL A 262 -17.41 -12.66 -5.35
N LYS A 263 -18.25 -13.62 -4.92
CA LYS A 263 -19.19 -13.43 -3.79
C LYS A 263 -18.48 -13.17 -2.46
N ASP A 264 -17.24 -13.64 -2.30
CA ASP A 264 -16.43 -13.47 -1.09
C ASP A 264 -15.90 -12.02 -0.94
N LEU A 265 -15.96 -11.21 -2.00
CA LEU A 265 -15.58 -9.79 -1.95
C LEU A 265 -16.51 -8.96 -1.06
N LYS A 266 -17.80 -9.31 -0.93
CA LYS A 266 -18.75 -8.59 -0.07
C LYS A 266 -18.40 -8.74 1.42
N PRO A 267 -18.19 -9.95 1.97
CA PRO A 267 -17.69 -10.09 3.33
C PRO A 267 -16.27 -9.53 3.50
N ALA A 268 -15.37 -9.72 2.55
CA ALA A 268 -14.03 -9.14 2.59
C ALA A 268 -14.08 -7.61 2.72
N ARG A 269 -14.93 -6.93 1.94
CA ARG A 269 -15.14 -5.49 2.05
C ARG A 269 -15.61 -5.07 3.44
N ARG A 270 -16.62 -5.77 4.03
CA ARG A 270 -17.13 -5.44 5.36
C ARG A 270 -16.03 -5.54 6.41
N ILE A 271 -15.27 -6.62 6.40
CA ILE A 271 -14.16 -6.85 7.33
C ILE A 271 -13.07 -5.80 7.12
N GLY A 272 -12.61 -5.64 5.89
CA GLY A 272 -11.52 -4.71 5.55
C GLY A 272 -11.86 -3.26 5.86
N MET A 273 -13.07 -2.81 5.53
CA MET A 273 -13.48 -1.43 5.82
C MET A 273 -13.69 -1.18 7.31
N SER A 274 -14.25 -2.12 8.07
CA SER A 274 -14.36 -1.98 9.53
C SER A 274 -12.98 -1.90 10.17
N TRP A 275 -12.07 -2.78 9.78
CA TRP A 275 -10.68 -2.76 10.23
C TRP A 275 -9.99 -1.43 9.87
N MET A 276 -10.13 -0.96 8.63
CA MET A 276 -9.56 0.28 8.14
C MET A 276 -10.07 1.51 8.91
N VAL A 277 -11.39 1.67 9.02
CA VAL A 277 -11.98 2.84 9.68
C VAL A 277 -11.53 2.93 11.14
N ILE A 278 -11.55 1.82 11.89
CA ILE A 278 -11.11 1.80 13.29
C ILE A 278 -9.62 2.13 13.38
N SER A 279 -8.79 1.55 12.52
CA SER A 279 -7.34 1.80 12.50
C SER A 279 -7.01 3.26 12.16
N VAL A 280 -7.69 3.85 11.16
CA VAL A 280 -7.52 5.27 10.78
C VAL A 280 -7.93 6.19 11.92
N VAL A 281 -9.05 5.93 12.57
CA VAL A 281 -9.50 6.70 13.74
C VAL A 281 -8.48 6.61 14.87
N GLY A 282 -7.96 5.43 15.16
CA GLY A 282 -6.90 5.24 16.16
C GLY A 282 -5.62 5.99 15.84
N SER A 283 -5.22 6.00 14.57
CA SER A 283 -4.07 6.76 14.07
C SER A 283 -4.25 8.27 14.26
N LEU A 284 -5.39 8.81 13.85
CA LEU A 284 -5.73 10.22 14.02
C LEU A 284 -5.80 10.63 15.50
N LEU A 285 -6.45 9.81 16.33
CA LEU A 285 -6.52 10.05 17.78
C LEU A 285 -5.13 10.04 18.41
N THR A 286 -4.22 9.16 17.99
CA THR A 286 -2.84 9.14 18.48
C THR A 286 -2.15 10.48 18.23
N GLY A 287 -2.33 11.10 17.06
CA GLY A 287 -1.74 12.38 16.72
C GLY A 287 -2.32 13.54 17.53
N ILE A 288 -3.64 13.68 17.55
CA ILE A 288 -4.30 14.83 18.21
C ILE A 288 -4.19 14.75 19.75
N ILE A 289 -4.32 13.56 20.32
CA ILE A 289 -4.05 13.31 21.75
C ILE A 289 -2.58 13.57 22.07
N GLY A 290 -1.69 13.28 21.11
CA GLY A 290 -0.25 13.58 21.20
C GLY A 290 0.03 15.04 21.43
N VAL A 291 -0.67 15.96 20.75
CA VAL A 291 -0.55 17.41 20.97
C VAL A 291 -0.93 17.76 22.42
N ALA A 292 -2.10 17.30 22.86
CA ALA A 292 -2.59 17.56 24.22
C ALA A 292 -1.64 17.00 25.28
N TYR A 293 -1.21 15.76 25.12
CA TYR A 293 -0.34 15.05 26.05
C TYR A 293 1.03 15.73 26.18
N SER A 294 1.61 16.09 25.03
CA SER A 294 2.91 16.76 24.99
C SER A 294 2.90 18.09 25.74
N HIS A 295 1.83 18.89 25.55
CA HIS A 295 1.65 20.15 26.29
C HIS A 295 1.39 19.91 27.77
N HIS A 296 0.46 19.01 28.11
CA HIS A 296 0.02 18.80 29.49
C HIS A 296 1.14 18.23 30.40
N PHE A 297 1.93 17.30 29.87
CA PHE A 297 2.99 16.62 30.62
C PHE A 297 4.41 17.12 30.29
N GLY A 298 4.56 18.13 29.43
CA GLY A 298 5.87 18.69 29.07
C GLY A 298 6.75 17.74 28.25
N VAL A 299 6.15 16.82 27.47
CA VAL A 299 6.88 15.86 26.64
C VAL A 299 7.34 16.51 25.35
N SER A 300 8.66 16.52 25.11
CA SER A 300 9.21 17.08 23.87
C SER A 300 9.11 16.10 22.72
N VAL A 301 8.43 16.50 21.64
CA VAL A 301 8.32 15.76 20.38
C VAL A 301 9.08 16.54 19.31
N LYS A 302 10.29 16.07 18.97
CA LYS A 302 11.14 16.72 17.97
C LYS A 302 10.69 16.40 16.55
N ASP A 303 10.29 15.17 16.31
CA ASP A 303 9.76 14.68 15.05
C ASP A 303 8.32 14.18 15.26
N PRO A 304 7.30 14.86 14.70
CA PRO A 304 5.89 14.45 14.82
C PRO A 304 5.62 13.00 14.40
N GLU A 305 6.34 12.47 13.42
CA GLU A 305 6.16 11.07 12.95
C GLU A 305 6.56 10.04 14.03
N THR A 306 7.24 10.45 15.11
CA THR A 306 7.64 9.56 16.21
C THR A 306 6.64 9.50 17.37
N ILE A 307 5.51 10.22 17.31
CA ILE A 307 4.57 10.32 18.44
C ILE A 307 4.05 8.95 18.92
N PHE A 308 3.77 8.02 18.01
CA PHE A 308 3.37 6.66 18.35
C PHE A 308 4.48 5.90 19.10
N ILE A 309 5.73 6.06 18.68
CA ILE A 309 6.91 5.46 19.33
C ILE A 309 7.06 6.02 20.74
N ILE A 310 6.94 7.33 20.88
CA ILE A 310 7.03 8.02 22.19
C ILE A 310 5.95 7.46 23.13
N PHE A 311 4.69 7.42 22.71
CA PHE A 311 3.61 6.85 23.52
C PHE A 311 3.84 5.40 23.88
N SER A 312 4.31 4.59 22.96
CA SER A 312 4.63 3.19 23.23
C SER A 312 5.67 3.05 24.34
N LYS A 313 6.64 3.98 24.44
CA LYS A 313 7.71 3.95 25.42
C LYS A 313 7.32 4.51 26.80
N ILE A 314 6.51 5.56 26.85
CA ILE A 314 6.21 6.26 28.11
C ILE A 314 4.94 5.77 28.80
N LEU A 315 4.01 5.16 28.06
CA LEU A 315 2.70 4.76 28.59
C LEU A 315 2.62 3.29 29.01
N PHE A 316 3.56 2.46 28.56
CA PHE A 316 3.41 1.01 28.67
C PHE A 316 4.64 0.34 29.32
N HIS A 317 4.38 -0.79 29.95
CA HIS A 317 5.44 -1.67 30.43
C HIS A 317 6.31 -2.17 29.25
N PRO A 318 7.64 -2.34 29.42
CA PRO A 318 8.56 -2.69 28.32
C PRO A 318 8.14 -3.87 27.44
N LEU A 319 7.51 -4.91 28.02
CA LEU A 319 6.99 -6.04 27.25
C LEU A 319 5.90 -5.62 26.26
N ILE A 320 4.96 -4.76 26.70
CA ILE A 320 3.89 -4.22 25.86
C ILE A 320 4.47 -3.23 24.85
N THR A 321 5.43 -2.41 25.27
CA THR A 321 6.18 -1.52 24.37
C THR A 321 6.77 -2.29 23.19
N GLY A 322 7.43 -3.43 23.46
CA GLY A 322 7.99 -4.26 22.39
C GLY A 322 6.93 -4.79 21.43
N PHE A 323 5.75 -5.18 21.94
CA PHE A 323 4.60 -5.55 21.10
C PHE A 323 4.10 -4.38 20.24
N LEU A 324 3.98 -3.18 20.81
CA LEU A 324 3.55 -1.97 20.10
C LEU A 324 4.57 -1.53 19.04
N LEU A 325 5.87 -1.63 19.33
CA LEU A 325 6.91 -1.37 18.32
C LEU A 325 6.93 -2.45 17.22
N SER A 326 6.57 -3.70 17.55
CA SER A 326 6.35 -4.74 16.55
C SER A 326 5.17 -4.42 15.63
N ALA A 327 4.18 -3.63 16.06
CA ALA A 327 3.11 -3.17 15.18
C ALA A 327 3.62 -2.21 14.09
N ILE A 328 4.60 -1.36 14.42
CA ILE A 328 5.25 -0.50 13.40
C ILE A 328 6.05 -1.36 12.42
N LEU A 329 6.82 -2.34 12.93
CA LEU A 329 7.53 -3.29 12.08
C LEU A 329 6.56 -4.09 11.21
N ALA A 330 5.42 -4.50 11.77
CA ALA A 330 4.37 -5.21 11.04
C ALA A 330 3.86 -4.37 9.85
N ALA A 331 3.58 -3.10 10.07
CA ALA A 331 3.15 -2.17 9.03
C ALA A 331 4.22 -1.97 7.92
N ILE A 332 5.48 -1.83 8.33
CA ILE A 332 6.61 -1.69 7.41
C ILE A 332 6.79 -2.98 6.59
N MET A 333 6.87 -4.11 7.26
CA MET A 333 7.26 -5.38 6.65
C MET A 333 6.15 -5.96 5.75
N SER A 334 4.87 -5.80 6.11
CA SER A 334 3.73 -6.23 5.28
C SER A 334 3.70 -5.51 3.93
N SER A 335 3.94 -4.21 3.94
CA SER A 335 3.98 -3.43 2.70
C SER A 335 5.21 -3.77 1.85
N ILE A 336 6.41 -3.80 2.44
CA ILE A 336 7.65 -4.15 1.72
C ILE A 336 7.53 -5.53 1.07
N SER A 337 7.09 -6.56 1.82
CA SER A 337 6.98 -7.92 1.28
C SER A 337 6.01 -8.01 0.10
N SER A 338 4.89 -7.29 0.20
CA SER A 338 3.88 -7.23 -0.86
C SER A 338 4.40 -6.52 -2.11
N GLN A 339 5.12 -5.41 -1.95
CA GLN A 339 5.71 -4.64 -3.03
C GLN A 339 6.83 -5.41 -3.72
N LEU A 340 7.72 -6.04 -2.96
CA LEU A 340 8.79 -6.89 -3.47
C LEU A 340 8.23 -8.06 -4.30
N LEU A 341 7.20 -8.73 -3.79
CA LEU A 341 6.61 -9.87 -4.46
C LEU A 341 5.92 -9.47 -5.78
N VAL A 342 5.13 -8.40 -5.77
CA VAL A 342 4.45 -7.93 -7.00
C VAL A 342 5.47 -7.46 -8.03
N THR A 343 6.53 -6.77 -7.61
CA THR A 343 7.61 -6.36 -8.52
C THR A 343 8.35 -7.58 -9.08
N ALA A 344 8.66 -8.57 -8.23
CA ALA A 344 9.28 -9.80 -8.68
C ALA A 344 8.39 -10.61 -9.64
N SER A 345 7.08 -10.59 -9.42
CA SER A 345 6.11 -11.21 -10.32
C SER A 345 6.10 -10.54 -11.70
N ALA A 346 6.11 -9.19 -11.73
CA ALA A 346 6.19 -8.43 -12.96
C ALA A 346 7.50 -8.70 -13.73
N ILE A 347 8.64 -8.78 -13.03
CA ILE A 347 9.94 -9.11 -13.65
C ILE A 347 9.90 -10.55 -14.21
N THR A 348 9.41 -11.50 -13.44
CA THR A 348 9.50 -12.92 -13.78
C THR A 348 8.51 -13.32 -14.85
N GLU A 349 7.21 -13.06 -14.63
CA GLU A 349 6.13 -13.48 -15.51
C GLU A 349 6.02 -12.55 -16.73
N ASP A 350 6.10 -11.25 -16.48
CA ASP A 350 5.79 -10.29 -17.52
C ASP A 350 6.97 -9.91 -18.39
N LEU A 351 8.20 -9.94 -17.86
CA LEU A 351 9.40 -9.65 -18.64
C LEU A 351 10.20 -10.91 -18.97
N TYR A 352 10.65 -11.68 -17.96
CA TYR A 352 11.53 -12.82 -18.18
C TYR A 352 10.88 -13.91 -19.02
N ARG A 353 9.70 -14.41 -18.60
CA ARG A 353 8.97 -15.45 -19.34
C ARG A 353 8.56 -15.01 -20.73
N THR A 354 8.15 -13.75 -20.88
CA THR A 354 7.66 -13.22 -22.17
C THR A 354 8.78 -13.06 -23.21
N PHE A 355 9.97 -12.56 -22.80
CA PHE A 355 11.02 -12.15 -23.75
C PHE A 355 12.24 -13.06 -23.79
N PHE A 356 12.56 -13.73 -22.69
CA PHE A 356 13.80 -14.50 -22.59
C PHE A 356 13.57 -16.02 -22.66
N ARG A 357 12.57 -16.52 -21.93
CA ARG A 357 12.34 -17.97 -21.78
C ARG A 357 10.85 -18.31 -21.72
N ARG A 358 10.19 -18.32 -22.87
CA ARG A 358 8.74 -18.61 -22.99
C ARG A 358 8.34 -19.97 -22.44
N GLU A 359 9.22 -20.96 -22.54
CA GLU A 359 9.02 -22.35 -22.07
C GLU A 359 9.77 -22.62 -20.76
N ALA A 360 10.03 -21.59 -19.96
CA ALA A 360 10.68 -21.75 -18.66
C ALA A 360 9.85 -22.67 -17.74
N SER A 361 10.52 -23.58 -17.04
CA SER A 361 9.88 -24.45 -16.06
C SER A 361 9.44 -23.64 -14.83
N ASP A 362 8.45 -24.13 -14.09
CA ASP A 362 8.01 -23.51 -12.84
C ASP A 362 9.16 -23.32 -11.85
N LYS A 363 10.08 -24.29 -11.77
CA LYS A 363 11.26 -24.18 -10.91
C LYS A 363 12.19 -23.03 -11.31
N GLU A 364 12.38 -22.83 -12.61
CA GLU A 364 13.16 -21.71 -13.17
C GLU A 364 12.47 -20.37 -12.88
N LEU A 365 11.16 -20.28 -13.09
CA LEU A 365 10.38 -19.07 -12.82
C LEU A 365 10.38 -18.70 -11.32
N VAL A 366 10.20 -19.67 -10.43
CA VAL A 366 10.29 -19.43 -8.97
C VAL A 366 11.69 -18.95 -8.59
N MET A 367 12.75 -19.53 -9.17
CA MET A 367 14.13 -19.08 -8.90
C MET A 367 14.37 -17.66 -9.42
N THR A 368 13.89 -17.33 -10.62
CA THR A 368 13.94 -15.97 -11.19
C THR A 368 13.20 -14.99 -10.31
N GLY A 369 12.02 -15.37 -9.79
CA GLY A 369 11.26 -14.54 -8.85
C GLY A 369 12.03 -14.25 -7.56
N ARG A 370 12.67 -15.24 -7.00
CA ARG A 370 13.53 -15.08 -5.82
C ARG A 370 14.71 -14.14 -6.07
N LEU A 371 15.39 -14.29 -7.21
CA LEU A 371 16.48 -13.41 -7.59
C LEU A 371 15.98 -11.97 -7.80
N SER A 372 14.81 -11.80 -8.39
CA SER A 372 14.18 -10.49 -8.59
C SER A 372 13.87 -9.80 -7.27
N VAL A 373 13.35 -10.53 -6.26
CA VAL A 373 13.16 -10.01 -4.89
C VAL A 373 14.47 -9.45 -4.33
N LEU A 374 15.56 -10.19 -4.46
CA LEU A 374 16.88 -9.75 -3.97
C LEU A 374 17.37 -8.49 -4.70
N ILE A 375 17.29 -8.47 -6.01
CA ILE A 375 17.75 -7.32 -6.81
C ILE A 375 16.97 -6.06 -6.45
N VAL A 376 15.65 -6.12 -6.40
CA VAL A 376 14.80 -4.98 -6.04
C VAL A 376 15.07 -4.52 -4.61
N ALA A 377 15.24 -5.45 -3.68
CA ALA A 377 15.56 -5.13 -2.30
C ALA A 377 16.90 -4.40 -2.17
N VAL A 378 17.94 -4.86 -2.87
CA VAL A 378 19.24 -4.20 -2.87
C VAL A 378 19.14 -2.77 -3.42
N ILE A 379 18.43 -2.56 -4.52
CA ILE A 379 18.23 -1.22 -5.09
C ILE A 379 17.47 -0.33 -4.09
N ALA A 380 16.40 -0.84 -3.47
CA ALA A 380 15.64 -0.10 -2.47
C ALA A 380 16.49 0.26 -1.25
N ILE A 381 17.34 -0.65 -0.77
CA ILE A 381 18.29 -0.38 0.32
C ILE A 381 19.25 0.77 -0.07
N LEU A 382 19.83 0.71 -1.26
CA LEU A 382 20.74 1.76 -1.73
C LEU A 382 20.06 3.13 -1.78
N LEU A 383 18.83 3.20 -2.27
CA LEU A 383 18.04 4.43 -2.28
C LEU A 383 17.70 4.94 -0.86
N SER A 384 17.66 4.05 0.11
CA SER A 384 17.30 4.36 1.51
C SER A 384 18.48 4.79 2.38
N MET A 385 19.71 4.79 1.85
CA MET A 385 20.92 5.05 2.66
C MET A 385 20.99 6.47 3.24
N ASN A 386 20.37 7.45 2.57
CA ASN A 386 20.39 8.86 2.97
C ASN A 386 18.99 9.49 2.79
N PRO A 387 18.04 9.30 3.73
CA PRO A 387 16.68 9.81 3.60
C PRO A 387 16.62 11.30 3.93
N ASN A 388 16.10 12.11 3.00
CA ASN A 388 15.93 13.57 3.17
C ASN A 388 14.45 14.03 3.23
N SER A 389 13.47 13.11 3.12
CA SER A 389 12.04 13.42 3.08
C SER A 389 11.27 12.75 4.21
N THR A 390 10.05 13.24 4.52
CA THR A 390 9.14 12.56 5.44
C THR A 390 8.69 11.21 4.88
N ILE A 391 8.23 10.31 5.76
CA ILE A 391 7.68 9.00 5.34
C ILE A 391 6.44 9.22 4.46
N LEU A 392 5.58 10.16 4.85
CA LEU A 392 4.35 10.44 4.13
C LEU A 392 4.62 10.98 2.71
N ASP A 393 5.62 11.84 2.52
CA ASP A 393 5.99 12.37 1.20
C ASP A 393 6.51 11.25 0.28
N LEU A 394 7.41 10.39 0.80
CA LEU A 394 7.97 9.28 0.04
C LEU A 394 6.89 8.29 -0.42
N VAL A 395 5.93 7.99 0.45
CA VAL A 395 4.77 7.17 0.13
C VAL A 395 3.89 7.88 -0.89
N GLY A 396 3.65 9.17 -0.72
CA GLY A 396 2.81 10.00 -1.59
C GLY A 396 3.24 9.95 -3.04
N TYR A 397 4.53 10.04 -3.31
CA TYR A 397 5.07 9.99 -4.68
C TYR A 397 4.79 8.66 -5.39
N ALA A 398 5.01 7.54 -4.71
CA ALA A 398 4.74 6.23 -5.28
C ALA A 398 3.22 5.99 -5.42
N TRP A 399 2.44 6.44 -4.43
CA TRP A 399 0.99 6.35 -4.43
C TRP A 399 0.37 7.09 -5.60
N ALA A 400 0.82 8.33 -5.85
CA ALA A 400 0.40 9.13 -7.00
C ALA A 400 0.81 8.48 -8.32
N GLY A 401 2.03 7.96 -8.40
CA GLY A 401 2.55 7.29 -9.59
C GLY A 401 1.70 6.12 -10.04
N PHE A 402 1.39 5.21 -9.13
CA PHE A 402 0.50 4.07 -9.41
C PHE A 402 -0.94 4.50 -9.66
N GLY A 403 -1.48 5.36 -8.80
CA GLY A 403 -2.85 5.85 -8.92
C GLY A 403 -3.10 6.48 -10.28
N SER A 404 -2.15 7.26 -10.78
CA SER A 404 -2.25 7.96 -12.05
C SER A 404 -1.96 7.10 -13.27
N ALA A 405 -0.94 6.24 -13.20
CA ALA A 405 -0.56 5.42 -14.34
C ALA A 405 -1.50 4.21 -14.55
N ILE A 406 -1.82 3.48 -13.50
CA ILE A 406 -2.57 2.23 -13.59
C ILE A 406 -4.07 2.46 -13.36
N GLY A 407 -4.45 3.34 -12.44
CA GLY A 407 -5.85 3.55 -12.02
C GLY A 407 -6.81 3.83 -13.18
N PRO A 408 -6.62 4.93 -13.95
CA PRO A 408 -7.50 5.24 -15.07
C PRO A 408 -7.49 4.17 -16.17
N ALA A 409 -6.31 3.60 -16.48
CA ALA A 409 -6.19 2.52 -17.46
C ALA A 409 -7.01 1.30 -17.03
N LEU A 410 -6.98 0.94 -15.74
CA LEU A 410 -7.73 -0.18 -15.20
C LEU A 410 -9.24 0.10 -15.18
N LEU A 411 -9.66 1.26 -14.69
CA LEU A 411 -11.06 1.66 -14.66
C LEU A 411 -11.67 1.66 -16.07
N LEU A 412 -11.02 2.30 -17.04
CA LEU A 412 -11.49 2.31 -18.42
C LEU A 412 -11.54 0.89 -19.00
N SER A 413 -10.55 0.04 -18.73
CA SER A 413 -10.51 -1.35 -19.20
C SER A 413 -11.65 -2.21 -18.65
N LEU A 414 -12.10 -1.93 -17.43
CA LEU A 414 -13.15 -2.67 -16.73
C LEU A 414 -14.57 -2.15 -17.00
N TYR A 415 -14.71 -0.89 -17.39
CA TYR A 415 -16.02 -0.24 -17.53
C TYR A 415 -16.37 0.18 -18.94
N TRP A 416 -15.38 0.38 -19.81
CA TRP A 416 -15.62 0.92 -21.14
C TRP A 416 -15.23 -0.05 -22.25
N LYS A 417 -16.22 -0.57 -22.97
CA LYS A 417 -16.04 -1.56 -24.06
C LYS A 417 -15.16 -1.05 -25.19
N ARG A 418 -15.17 0.29 -25.44
CA ARG A 418 -14.42 0.92 -26.53
C ARG A 418 -12.93 1.07 -26.22
N MET A 419 -12.52 0.90 -24.96
CA MET A 419 -11.12 0.96 -24.54
C MET A 419 -10.30 -0.05 -25.32
N ASN A 420 -9.19 0.42 -25.93
CA ASN A 420 -8.25 -0.41 -26.68
C ASN A 420 -6.84 -0.34 -26.09
N GLU A 421 -5.92 -1.12 -26.66
CA GLU A 421 -4.54 -1.22 -26.20
C GLU A 421 -3.78 0.11 -26.27
N TRP A 422 -4.00 0.89 -27.32
CA TRP A 422 -3.33 2.20 -27.50
C TRP A 422 -3.81 3.22 -26.50
N GLY A 423 -5.11 3.20 -26.18
CA GLY A 423 -5.67 4.03 -25.13
C GLY A 423 -5.14 3.65 -23.74
N ALA A 424 -5.00 2.35 -23.45
CA ALA A 424 -4.43 1.87 -22.20
C ALA A 424 -2.96 2.29 -22.07
N LEU A 425 -2.19 2.13 -23.15
CA LEU A 425 -0.79 2.56 -23.20
C LEU A 425 -0.65 4.07 -22.99
N ALA A 426 -1.46 4.87 -23.70
CA ALA A 426 -1.47 6.32 -23.57
C ALA A 426 -1.81 6.76 -22.14
N ALA A 427 -2.82 6.15 -21.52
CA ALA A 427 -3.20 6.42 -20.14
C ALA A 427 -2.04 6.15 -19.18
N MET A 428 -1.39 4.98 -19.28
CA MET A 428 -0.28 4.61 -18.41
C MET A 428 0.91 5.55 -18.55
N ILE A 429 1.33 5.83 -19.77
CA ILE A 429 2.50 6.69 -20.04
C ILE A 429 2.21 8.12 -19.60
N THR A 430 1.04 8.66 -19.95
CA THR A 430 0.66 10.03 -19.58
C THR A 430 0.55 10.19 -18.07
N GLY A 431 -0.06 9.23 -17.37
CA GLY A 431 -0.19 9.26 -15.92
C GLY A 431 1.17 9.22 -15.21
N ALA A 432 2.05 8.29 -15.60
CA ALA A 432 3.39 8.20 -15.05
C ALA A 432 4.22 9.45 -15.34
N ALA A 433 4.23 9.92 -16.58
CA ALA A 433 4.98 11.10 -17.00
C ALA A 433 4.50 12.37 -16.27
N ALA A 434 3.18 12.57 -16.16
CA ALA A 434 2.61 13.73 -15.48
C ALA A 434 3.05 13.78 -14.00
N VAL A 435 3.02 12.67 -13.30
CA VAL A 435 3.47 12.60 -11.89
C VAL A 435 4.98 12.88 -11.79
N LEU A 436 5.80 12.24 -12.63
CA LEU A 436 7.25 12.46 -12.62
C LEU A 436 7.63 13.92 -12.93
N ILE A 437 6.98 14.53 -13.92
CA ILE A 437 7.17 15.94 -14.25
C ILE A 437 6.78 16.80 -13.06
N TRP A 438 5.61 16.55 -12.43
CA TRP A 438 5.12 17.33 -11.30
C TRP A 438 6.08 17.32 -10.11
N ILE A 439 6.64 16.15 -9.81
CA ILE A 439 7.62 15.96 -8.72
C ILE A 439 8.94 16.64 -9.08
N THR A 440 9.52 16.35 -10.25
CA THR A 440 10.86 16.84 -10.62
C THR A 440 10.91 18.35 -10.86
N THR A 441 9.80 18.98 -11.27
CA THR A 441 9.70 20.43 -11.47
C THR A 441 9.30 21.20 -10.21
N GLY A 442 8.97 20.50 -9.10
CA GLY A 442 8.53 21.13 -7.85
C GLY A 442 7.15 21.80 -7.93
N LEU A 443 6.32 21.42 -8.91
CA LEU A 443 4.97 21.99 -9.09
C LEU A 443 4.05 21.72 -7.90
N ALA A 444 4.21 20.61 -7.19
CA ALA A 444 3.47 20.34 -5.97
C ALA A 444 3.71 21.44 -4.91
N ALA A 445 4.97 21.80 -4.68
CA ALA A 445 5.35 22.83 -3.71
C ALA A 445 4.88 24.23 -4.13
N SER A 446 4.94 24.58 -5.43
CA SER A 446 4.55 25.90 -5.93
C SER A 446 3.04 26.10 -6.06
N THR A 447 2.27 25.05 -6.34
CA THR A 447 0.82 25.12 -6.56
C THR A 447 0.00 24.66 -5.37
N GLY A 448 0.57 23.84 -4.48
CA GLY A 448 -0.15 23.12 -3.42
C GLY A 448 -1.01 21.97 -3.94
N VAL A 449 -0.95 21.65 -5.24
CA VAL A 449 -1.74 20.58 -5.85
C VAL A 449 -0.97 19.26 -5.80
N TYR A 450 -1.57 18.26 -5.19
CA TYR A 450 -1.01 16.91 -5.13
C TYR A 450 -0.93 16.29 -6.54
N GLU A 451 0.21 15.74 -6.90
CA GLU A 451 0.54 15.25 -8.26
C GLU A 451 -0.40 14.17 -8.80
N ILE A 452 -1.13 13.47 -7.93
CA ILE A 452 -2.13 12.48 -8.36
C ILE A 452 -3.27 13.14 -9.14
N ILE A 453 -3.61 14.40 -8.84
CA ILE A 453 -4.72 15.10 -9.50
C ILE A 453 -4.44 15.28 -10.99
N PRO A 454 -3.39 16.03 -11.39
CA PRO A 454 -3.08 16.16 -12.81
C PRO A 454 -2.76 14.81 -13.44
N GLY A 455 -2.02 13.93 -12.75
CA GLY A 455 -1.66 12.62 -13.25
C GLY A 455 -2.86 11.74 -13.59
N PHE A 456 -3.82 11.62 -12.68
CA PHE A 456 -5.01 10.80 -12.84
C PHE A 456 -5.93 11.32 -13.98
N PHE A 457 -6.21 12.61 -13.99
CA PHE A 457 -7.13 13.18 -14.98
C PHE A 457 -6.51 13.27 -16.37
N LEU A 458 -5.23 13.61 -16.50
CA LEU A 458 -4.53 13.57 -17.79
C LEU A 458 -4.45 12.14 -18.34
N SER A 459 -4.18 11.15 -17.49
CA SER A 459 -4.22 9.73 -17.85
C SER A 459 -5.61 9.32 -18.37
N LEU A 460 -6.68 9.72 -17.67
CA LEU A 460 -8.05 9.43 -18.05
C LEU A 460 -8.39 10.03 -19.43
N ILE A 461 -8.06 11.31 -19.64
CA ILE A 461 -8.28 12.03 -20.88
C ILE A 461 -7.49 11.38 -22.03
N ALA A 462 -6.20 11.08 -21.82
CA ALA A 462 -5.37 10.43 -22.82
C ALA A 462 -5.91 9.05 -23.21
N GLY A 463 -6.32 8.25 -22.23
CA GLY A 463 -6.91 6.92 -22.46
C GLY A 463 -8.18 7.00 -23.30
N ILE A 464 -9.07 7.93 -23.01
CA ILE A 464 -10.31 8.14 -23.77
C ILE A 464 -9.99 8.67 -25.18
N ALA A 465 -9.21 9.74 -25.29
CA ALA A 465 -8.92 10.39 -26.56
C ALA A 465 -8.24 9.42 -27.53
N VAL A 466 -7.16 8.76 -27.12
CA VAL A 466 -6.43 7.83 -27.97
C VAL A 466 -7.28 6.61 -28.33
N SER A 467 -8.09 6.09 -27.39
CA SER A 467 -9.02 5.00 -27.74
C SER A 467 -10.02 5.42 -28.80
N LEU A 468 -10.53 6.65 -28.80
CA LEU A 468 -11.49 7.14 -29.81
C LEU A 468 -10.82 7.39 -31.16
N LEU A 469 -9.59 7.91 -31.16
CA LEU A 469 -8.83 8.24 -32.36
C LEU A 469 -8.17 7.04 -33.05
N THR A 470 -8.08 5.90 -32.39
CA THR A 470 -7.44 4.69 -32.91
C THR A 470 -8.46 3.60 -33.25
N LYS A 471 -8.01 2.48 -33.80
CA LYS A 471 -8.87 1.35 -34.22
C LYS A 471 -9.71 0.81 -33.06
N LYS A 472 -10.89 0.33 -33.36
CA LYS A 472 -11.73 -0.36 -32.34
C LYS A 472 -11.01 -1.60 -31.80
N PRO A 473 -11.28 -2.00 -30.53
CA PRO A 473 -10.78 -3.26 -30.00
C PRO A 473 -11.19 -4.44 -30.87
N ALA A 474 -10.38 -5.50 -30.86
CA ALA A 474 -10.70 -6.74 -31.56
C ALA A 474 -12.00 -7.38 -30.99
N ASP A 475 -12.72 -8.13 -31.85
CA ASP A 475 -13.97 -8.81 -31.45
C ASP A 475 -13.78 -9.73 -30.23
N ALA A 476 -12.65 -10.41 -30.15
CA ALA A 476 -12.30 -11.24 -29.00
C ALA A 476 -12.27 -10.43 -27.68
N SER A 477 -11.82 -9.17 -27.70
CA SER A 477 -11.83 -8.27 -26.56
C SER A 477 -13.26 -7.89 -26.14
N TYR A 478 -14.16 -7.66 -27.09
CA TYR A 478 -15.60 -7.43 -26.82
C TYR A 478 -16.27 -8.67 -26.22
N GLN A 479 -15.95 -9.87 -26.74
CA GLN A 479 -16.49 -11.13 -26.21
C GLN A 479 -16.05 -11.36 -24.75
N LEU A 480 -14.77 -11.14 -24.43
CA LEU A 480 -14.29 -11.23 -23.06
C LEU A 480 -15.01 -10.27 -22.12
N PHE A 481 -15.20 -9.03 -22.54
CA PHE A 481 -15.93 -8.05 -21.76
C PHE A 481 -17.38 -8.49 -21.49
N SER A 482 -18.05 -9.02 -22.51
CA SER A 482 -19.43 -9.51 -22.36
C SER A 482 -19.51 -10.76 -21.46
N ARG A 483 -18.53 -11.67 -21.53
CA ARG A 483 -18.43 -12.82 -20.63
C ARG A 483 -18.24 -12.38 -19.16
N MET A 484 -17.38 -11.39 -18.92
CA MET A 484 -17.21 -10.82 -17.58
C MET A 484 -18.52 -10.22 -17.04
N GLU A 485 -19.27 -9.45 -17.86
CA GLU A 485 -20.57 -8.89 -17.46
C GLU A 485 -21.60 -10.00 -17.16
N ALA A 486 -21.63 -11.07 -17.96
CA ALA A 486 -22.50 -12.22 -17.72
C ALA A 486 -22.15 -12.94 -16.39
N LEU A 487 -20.85 -13.16 -16.13
CA LEU A 487 -20.37 -13.76 -14.88
C LEU A 487 -20.82 -12.96 -13.66
N LEU A 488 -20.72 -11.64 -13.71
CA LEU A 488 -21.14 -10.76 -12.63
C LEU A 488 -22.65 -10.76 -12.39
N LYS A 489 -23.47 -10.93 -13.44
CA LYS A 489 -24.94 -11.04 -13.29
C LYS A 489 -25.34 -12.35 -12.63
N ASN A 490 -24.65 -13.44 -12.95
CA ASN A 490 -24.95 -14.77 -12.45
C ASN A 490 -24.45 -15.02 -11.00
N LYS A 491 -23.49 -14.20 -10.52
CA LYS A 491 -22.88 -14.35 -9.17
C LYS A 491 -23.34 -13.26 -8.17
N LYS A 492 -24.31 -12.40 -8.56
CA LYS A 492 -24.97 -11.47 -7.64
C LYS A 492 -26.07 -12.19 -6.84
#